data_4c9bfd78ef473c7c8bd8797b559289f2
#
_entry.id   4c9bfd78ef473c7c8bd8797b559289f2
#
_cell.length_a   1.000
_cell.length_b   1.000
_cell.length_c   1.000
_cell.angle_alpha   90.00
_cell.angle_beta   90.00
_cell.angle_gamma   90.00
#
_symmetry.space_group_name_H-M   'P 1'
#
loop_
_entity.id
_entity.type
_entity.pdbx_description
1 polymer ?
#
loop_
_entity_poly.entity_id
_entity_poly.type
_entity_poly.pdbx_seq_one_letter_code
_entity_poly.pdbx_strand_id
1 'polypeptide(L)'
;KGFRFLATWEAAFRNMTTKTALNSPADAKGMKLRTFPNEMMRWSLEAMGFTIQIMPLPEVFLAIQQGAVQGQENPIDTIYSNKFYEVAPNITLTNHVYSPIPLAISEKTWGRLSPVDQKAVTEAAQIAGKFSREMIAGNDDNQLKEMAAKGAKVNAKPDMAAFRQAVKPAYDKAREKYGADVDKVLAEAEAIRKTTK
;
A
#
# COMPACT_ATOMS: atom_id res chain seq x y z
N LYS A 1 -0.12 -18.28 15.68
CA LYS A 1 -0.39 -18.48 17.10
C LYS A 1 -1.81 -18.01 17.40
N GLY A 2 -2.76 -18.95 17.46
CA GLY A 2 -4.17 -18.63 17.69
C GLY A 2 -5.00 -18.29 16.44
N PHE A 3 -4.36 -18.21 15.27
CA PHE A 3 -5.03 -17.96 13.98
C PHE A 3 -4.54 -18.96 12.93
N ARG A 4 -5.47 -19.38 12.07
CA ARG A 4 -5.25 -20.20 10.89
C ARG A 4 -5.35 -19.34 9.65
N PHE A 5 -4.33 -19.37 8.82
CA PHE A 5 -4.33 -18.72 7.51
C PHE A 5 -5.20 -19.54 6.52
N LEU A 6 -6.06 -18.88 5.76
CA LEU A 6 -6.95 -19.48 4.79
C LEU A 6 -6.58 -19.13 3.35
N ALA A 7 -6.32 -17.85 3.07
CA ALA A 7 -5.99 -17.36 1.74
C ALA A 7 -5.30 -16.01 1.80
N THR A 8 -4.68 -15.59 0.69
CA THR A 8 -4.22 -14.22 0.48
C THR A 8 -5.15 -13.51 -0.48
N TRP A 9 -5.69 -12.39 -0.04
CA TRP A 9 -6.35 -11.39 -0.86
C TRP A 9 -5.35 -10.30 -1.24
N GLU A 10 -5.76 -9.33 -2.04
CA GLU A 10 -4.89 -8.29 -2.55
C GLU A 10 -5.56 -6.93 -2.42
N ALA A 11 -4.74 -5.91 -2.10
CA ALA A 11 -5.13 -4.50 -2.21
C ALA A 11 -4.22 -3.75 -3.20
N ALA A 12 -3.49 -4.47 -4.06
CA ALA A 12 -2.56 -3.98 -5.05
C ALA A 12 -1.41 -3.10 -4.49
N PHE A 13 -0.77 -2.33 -5.34
CA PHE A 13 0.32 -1.44 -4.98
C PHE A 13 -0.20 -0.10 -4.43
N ARG A 14 0.49 0.38 -3.40
CA ARG A 14 0.22 1.68 -2.81
C ARG A 14 0.91 2.79 -3.60
N ASN A 15 0.19 3.88 -3.78
CA ASN A 15 0.58 5.06 -4.53
C ASN A 15 0.34 6.32 -3.70
N MET A 16 0.90 7.44 -4.09
CA MET A 16 0.77 8.68 -3.34
C MET A 16 -0.23 9.64 -3.99
N THR A 17 -1.01 10.35 -3.17
CA THR A 17 -1.76 11.52 -3.62
C THR A 17 -1.38 12.74 -2.80
N THR A 18 -1.09 13.85 -3.46
CA THR A 18 -0.55 15.07 -2.85
C THR A 18 -1.20 16.33 -3.42
N LYS A 19 -1.25 17.41 -2.61
CA LYS A 19 -1.75 18.73 -3.07
C LYS A 19 -0.85 19.35 -4.15
N THR A 20 0.46 19.15 -4.03
CA THR A 20 1.46 19.61 -5.01
C THR A 20 2.04 18.43 -5.77
N ALA A 21 2.56 18.67 -6.95
CA ALA A 21 3.18 17.63 -7.75
C ALA A 21 4.37 16.99 -7.02
N LEU A 22 4.48 15.66 -7.15
CA LEU A 22 5.55 14.85 -6.59
C LEU A 22 6.21 14.05 -7.71
N ASN A 23 7.48 14.28 -7.98
CA ASN A 23 8.24 13.54 -8.98
C ASN A 23 9.46 12.82 -8.37
N SER A 24 10.02 13.36 -7.31
CA SER A 24 11.23 12.87 -6.65
C SER A 24 11.18 13.11 -5.14
N PRO A 25 12.09 12.53 -4.34
CA PRO A 25 12.21 12.82 -2.92
C PRO A 25 12.45 14.30 -2.60
N ALA A 26 13.03 15.07 -3.51
CA ALA A 26 13.23 16.50 -3.32
C ALA A 26 11.91 17.26 -3.17
N ASP A 27 10.87 16.84 -3.88
CA ASP A 27 9.53 17.44 -3.82
C ASP A 27 8.78 17.09 -2.53
N ALA A 28 9.19 16.00 -1.86
CA ALA A 28 8.61 15.53 -0.61
C ALA A 28 9.09 16.32 0.61
N LYS A 29 10.18 17.04 0.49
CA LYS A 29 10.83 17.71 1.62
C LYS A 29 9.91 18.73 2.29
N GLY A 30 9.64 18.48 3.58
CA GLY A 30 8.75 19.33 4.39
C GLY A 30 7.25 19.10 4.17
N MET A 31 6.85 18.22 3.24
CA MET A 31 5.46 17.87 3.01
C MET A 31 4.98 16.94 4.12
N LYS A 32 3.87 17.30 4.79
CA LYS A 32 3.22 16.42 5.76
C LYS A 32 2.38 15.39 5.03
N LEU A 33 2.74 14.12 5.18
CA LEU A 33 2.03 12.99 4.57
C LEU A 33 1.36 12.14 5.64
N ARG A 34 0.10 11.77 5.41
CA ARG A 34 -0.59 10.83 6.30
C ARG A 34 -0.26 9.40 5.91
N THR A 35 -0.04 8.56 6.92
CA THR A 35 -0.05 7.09 6.76
C THR A 35 -0.74 6.41 7.95
N PHE A 36 -0.90 5.09 7.88
CA PHE A 36 -1.43 4.26 8.97
C PHE A 36 -0.30 3.87 9.96
N PRO A 37 -0.63 3.37 11.18
CA PRO A 37 0.37 3.03 12.19
C PRO A 37 1.17 1.78 11.80
N ASN A 38 2.24 1.97 11.04
CA ASN A 38 3.20 0.95 10.64
C ASN A 38 4.61 1.56 10.63
N GLU A 39 5.53 0.96 11.37
CA GLU A 39 6.89 1.50 11.51
C GLU A 39 7.68 1.48 10.22
N MET A 40 7.60 0.39 9.45
CA MET A 40 8.31 0.29 8.16
C MET A 40 7.83 1.34 7.18
N MET A 41 6.51 1.56 7.12
CA MET A 41 5.94 2.65 6.31
C MET A 41 6.46 4.00 6.76
N ARG A 42 6.41 4.28 8.06
CA ARG A 42 6.91 5.54 8.61
C ARG A 42 8.38 5.75 8.25
N TRP A 43 9.26 4.78 8.53
CA TRP A 43 10.69 4.90 8.21
C TRP A 43 10.96 5.12 6.72
N SER A 44 10.23 4.41 5.87
CA SER A 44 10.37 4.54 4.41
C SER A 44 9.94 5.92 3.92
N LEU A 45 8.80 6.41 4.38
CA LEU A 45 8.28 7.71 3.98
C LEU A 45 9.09 8.87 4.57
N GLU A 46 9.57 8.77 5.81
CA GLU A 46 10.51 9.72 6.42
C GLU A 46 11.83 9.79 5.62
N ALA A 47 12.35 8.62 5.23
CA ALA A 47 13.56 8.54 4.40
C ALA A 47 13.37 9.15 3.00
N MET A 48 12.14 9.13 2.46
CA MET A 48 11.78 9.85 1.23
C MET A 48 11.66 11.36 1.40
N GLY A 49 11.73 11.89 2.64
CA GLY A 49 11.70 13.33 2.93
C GLY A 49 10.39 13.87 3.50
N PHE A 50 9.38 13.03 3.70
CA PHE A 50 8.10 13.44 4.28
C PHE A 50 8.15 13.64 5.80
N THR A 51 7.32 14.54 6.30
CA THR A 51 6.95 14.60 7.72
C THR A 51 5.68 13.79 7.93
N ILE A 52 5.75 12.74 8.75
CA ILE A 52 4.67 11.76 8.85
C ILE A 52 3.66 12.12 9.94
N GLN A 53 2.37 12.01 9.57
CA GLN A 53 1.23 12.10 10.47
C GLN A 53 0.47 10.76 10.45
N ILE A 54 0.22 10.20 11.63
CA ILE A 54 -0.55 8.96 11.78
C ILE A 54 -1.96 9.31 12.21
N MET A 55 -2.95 8.88 11.43
CA MET A 55 -4.37 9.07 11.76
C MET A 55 -5.24 7.98 11.12
N PRO A 56 -6.44 7.69 11.67
CA PRO A 56 -7.41 6.77 11.07
C PRO A 56 -7.84 7.19 9.66
N LEU A 57 -8.15 6.21 8.80
CA LEU A 57 -8.53 6.47 7.40
C LEU A 57 -9.74 7.42 7.23
N PRO A 58 -10.82 7.32 8.05
CA PRO A 58 -11.98 8.20 7.90
C PRO A 58 -11.68 9.70 8.11
N GLU A 59 -10.59 10.04 8.80
CA GLU A 59 -10.22 11.43 9.08
C GLU A 59 -9.41 12.07 7.95
N VAL A 60 -8.87 11.27 7.02
CA VAL A 60 -7.85 11.71 6.06
C VAL A 60 -8.37 12.73 5.07
N PHE A 61 -9.58 12.51 4.52
CA PHE A 61 -10.16 13.44 3.55
C PHE A 61 -10.24 14.87 4.13
N LEU A 62 -10.82 14.99 5.30
CA LEU A 62 -10.99 16.28 5.99
C LEU A 62 -9.63 16.88 6.39
N ALA A 63 -8.70 16.07 6.87
CA ALA A 63 -7.35 16.54 7.23
C ALA A 63 -6.58 17.10 6.03
N ILE A 64 -6.71 16.49 4.84
CA ILE A 64 -6.13 17.01 3.61
C ILE A 64 -6.86 18.29 3.20
N GLN A 65 -8.19 18.29 3.20
CA GLN A 65 -8.99 19.45 2.83
C GLN A 65 -8.61 20.69 3.66
N GLN A 66 -8.53 20.53 4.97
CA GLN A 66 -8.16 21.60 5.92
C GLN A 66 -6.66 21.95 5.93
N GLY A 67 -5.82 21.19 5.22
CA GLY A 67 -4.38 21.43 5.16
C GLY A 67 -3.57 20.95 6.36
N ALA A 68 -4.16 20.16 7.26
CA ALA A 68 -3.43 19.52 8.36
C ALA A 68 -2.35 18.57 7.84
N VAL A 69 -2.63 17.90 6.71
CA VAL A 69 -1.65 17.17 5.89
C VAL A 69 -1.77 17.58 4.42
N GLN A 70 -0.72 17.39 3.64
CA GLN A 70 -0.69 17.72 2.22
C GLN A 70 -0.96 16.52 1.31
N GLY A 71 -1.08 15.32 1.88
CA GLY A 71 -1.33 14.12 1.10
C GLY A 71 -1.41 12.86 1.94
N GLN A 72 -1.58 11.75 1.25
CA GLN A 72 -1.66 10.41 1.81
C GLN A 72 -1.11 9.37 0.82
N GLU A 73 -1.02 8.11 1.21
CA GLU A 73 -0.64 6.99 0.37
C GLU A 73 -1.60 5.81 0.58
N ASN A 74 -2.08 5.23 -0.51
CA ASN A 74 -2.98 4.07 -0.53
C ASN A 74 -2.99 3.41 -1.91
N PRO A 75 -3.60 2.19 -2.04
CA PRO A 75 -3.93 1.62 -3.34
C PRO A 75 -4.91 2.50 -4.14
N ILE A 76 -4.91 2.36 -5.44
CA ILE A 76 -5.74 3.16 -6.36
C ILE A 76 -7.22 3.05 -6.01
N ASP A 77 -7.72 1.84 -5.73
CA ASP A 77 -9.11 1.64 -5.33
C ASP A 77 -9.48 2.43 -4.06
N THR A 78 -8.59 2.46 -3.07
CA THR A 78 -8.80 3.24 -1.84
C THR A 78 -8.76 4.74 -2.11
N ILE A 79 -7.87 5.21 -2.99
CA ILE A 79 -7.81 6.62 -3.43
C ILE A 79 -9.11 7.01 -4.11
N TYR A 80 -9.61 6.16 -4.99
CA TYR A 80 -10.83 6.38 -5.76
C TYR A 80 -12.08 6.37 -4.86
N SER A 81 -12.27 5.32 -4.07
CA SER A 81 -13.46 5.14 -3.23
C SER A 81 -13.61 6.19 -2.13
N ASN A 82 -12.49 6.66 -1.56
CA ASN A 82 -12.48 7.75 -0.58
C ASN A 82 -12.33 9.15 -1.20
N LYS A 83 -12.30 9.25 -2.52
CA LYS A 83 -12.22 10.52 -3.27
C LYS A 83 -11.02 11.39 -2.89
N PHE A 84 -9.91 10.80 -2.45
CA PHE A 84 -8.73 11.57 -2.04
C PHE A 84 -8.18 12.45 -3.15
N TYR A 85 -8.39 12.08 -4.42
CA TYR A 85 -8.02 12.87 -5.59
C TYR A 85 -8.75 14.24 -5.70
N GLU A 86 -9.90 14.41 -5.04
CA GLU A 86 -10.62 15.69 -5.03
C GLU A 86 -9.91 16.74 -4.15
N VAL A 87 -9.22 16.32 -3.09
CA VAL A 87 -8.52 17.19 -2.13
C VAL A 87 -6.99 17.15 -2.26
N ALA A 88 -6.46 16.13 -2.94
CA ALA A 88 -5.04 15.95 -3.27
C ALA A 88 -4.91 15.42 -4.71
N PRO A 89 -5.02 16.30 -5.73
CA PRO A 89 -5.25 15.89 -7.12
C PRO A 89 -4.01 15.31 -7.83
N ASN A 90 -2.81 15.40 -7.25
CA ASN A 90 -1.62 14.87 -7.89
C ASN A 90 -1.40 13.42 -7.43
N ILE A 91 -1.66 12.47 -8.32
CA ILE A 91 -1.47 11.03 -8.10
C ILE A 91 -0.11 10.65 -8.66
N THR A 92 0.78 10.12 -7.82
CA THR A 92 2.10 9.67 -8.24
C THR A 92 2.20 8.15 -8.09
N LEU A 93 2.40 7.46 -9.21
CA LEU A 93 2.47 6.00 -9.25
C LEU A 93 3.84 5.50 -8.77
N THR A 94 4.05 5.58 -7.47
CA THR A 94 5.29 5.14 -6.84
C THR A 94 5.36 3.63 -6.66
N ASN A 95 4.22 2.94 -6.60
CA ASN A 95 4.14 1.49 -6.38
C ASN A 95 5.09 1.03 -5.26
N HIS A 96 5.18 1.83 -4.18
CA HIS A 96 6.23 1.71 -3.17
C HIS A 96 6.01 0.56 -2.19
N VAL A 97 4.78 0.06 -2.06
CA VAL A 97 4.43 -1.12 -1.26
C VAL A 97 3.36 -1.93 -1.95
N TYR A 98 3.58 -3.23 -2.09
CA TYR A 98 2.54 -4.19 -2.42
C TYR A 98 1.80 -4.59 -1.13
N SER A 99 0.49 -4.63 -1.16
CA SER A 99 -0.35 -4.87 0.02
C SER A 99 -1.10 -6.21 -0.07
N PRO A 100 -0.48 -7.34 0.30
CA PRO A 100 -1.20 -8.59 0.46
C PRO A 100 -2.09 -8.50 1.70
N ILE A 101 -3.31 -9.02 1.59
CA ILE A 101 -4.27 -9.07 2.71
C ILE A 101 -4.46 -10.52 3.13
N PRO A 102 -3.86 -10.97 4.25
CA PRO A 102 -4.06 -12.32 4.75
C PRO A 102 -5.48 -12.48 5.29
N LEU A 103 -6.22 -13.46 4.78
CA LEU A 103 -7.47 -13.91 5.35
C LEU A 103 -7.20 -15.03 6.36
N ALA A 104 -7.60 -14.81 7.60
CA ALA A 104 -7.37 -15.75 8.67
C ALA A 104 -8.63 -15.96 9.54
N ILE A 105 -8.75 -17.13 10.13
CA ILE A 105 -9.78 -17.47 11.12
C ILE A 105 -9.10 -17.80 12.45
N SER A 106 -9.78 -17.54 13.59
CA SER A 106 -9.25 -17.97 14.89
C SER A 106 -9.27 -19.49 15.02
N GLU A 107 -8.23 -20.08 15.59
CA GLU A 107 -8.19 -21.53 15.86
C GLU A 107 -9.35 -21.97 16.76
N LYS A 108 -9.81 -21.11 17.67
CA LYS A 108 -10.98 -21.36 18.51
C LYS A 108 -12.26 -21.53 17.69
N THR A 109 -12.48 -20.68 16.69
CA THR A 109 -13.63 -20.78 15.79
C THR A 109 -13.48 -21.97 14.86
N TRP A 110 -12.28 -22.14 14.30
CA TRP A 110 -11.97 -23.27 13.41
C TRP A 110 -12.25 -24.63 14.05
N GLY A 111 -11.82 -24.84 15.30
CA GLY A 111 -12.03 -26.08 16.04
C GLY A 111 -13.50 -26.40 16.38
N ARG A 112 -14.42 -25.43 16.18
CA ARG A 112 -15.87 -25.63 16.36
C ARG A 112 -16.58 -26.00 15.07
N LEU A 113 -15.90 -25.88 13.93
CA LEU A 113 -16.44 -26.25 12.62
C LEU A 113 -16.31 -27.76 12.41
N SER A 114 -17.30 -28.36 11.77
CA SER A 114 -17.21 -29.74 11.29
C SER A 114 -16.15 -29.85 10.19
N PRO A 115 -15.60 -31.03 9.90
CA PRO A 115 -14.68 -31.24 8.77
C PRO A 115 -15.25 -30.78 7.43
N VAL A 116 -16.55 -30.90 7.23
CA VAL A 116 -17.26 -30.46 6.02
C VAL A 116 -17.25 -28.93 5.95
N ASP A 117 -17.56 -28.24 7.05
CA ASP A 117 -17.57 -26.79 7.10
C ASP A 117 -16.15 -26.22 6.97
N GLN A 118 -15.13 -26.85 7.57
CA GLN A 118 -13.73 -26.47 7.42
C GLN A 118 -13.30 -26.52 5.96
N LYS A 119 -13.69 -27.57 5.23
CA LYS A 119 -13.44 -27.69 3.80
C LYS A 119 -14.14 -26.59 3.01
N ALA A 120 -15.43 -26.37 3.26
CA ALA A 120 -16.23 -25.35 2.59
C ALA A 120 -15.66 -23.93 2.81
N VAL A 121 -15.27 -23.59 4.04
CA VAL A 121 -14.65 -22.29 4.36
C VAL A 121 -13.31 -22.12 3.66
N THR A 122 -12.49 -23.18 3.59
CA THR A 122 -11.18 -23.13 2.89
C THR A 122 -11.38 -22.90 1.40
N GLU A 123 -12.27 -23.65 0.76
CA GLU A 123 -12.58 -23.51 -0.67
C GLU A 123 -13.15 -22.12 -0.99
N ALA A 124 -14.10 -21.64 -0.19
CA ALA A 124 -14.69 -20.32 -0.34
C ALA A 124 -13.62 -19.21 -0.22
N ALA A 125 -12.71 -19.32 0.75
CA ALA A 125 -11.62 -18.38 0.94
C ALA A 125 -10.67 -18.32 -0.28
N GLN A 126 -10.35 -19.48 -0.86
CA GLN A 126 -9.50 -19.58 -2.06
C GLN A 126 -10.18 -18.99 -3.29
N ILE A 127 -11.45 -19.30 -3.51
CA ILE A 127 -12.26 -18.76 -4.62
C ILE A 127 -12.36 -17.25 -4.50
N ALA A 128 -12.70 -16.74 -3.32
CA ALA A 128 -12.81 -15.30 -3.07
C ALA A 128 -11.46 -14.58 -3.24
N GLY A 129 -10.35 -15.22 -2.82
CA GLY A 129 -9.02 -14.66 -3.01
C GLY A 129 -8.61 -14.55 -4.49
N LYS A 130 -8.97 -15.55 -5.30
CA LYS A 130 -8.75 -15.50 -6.75
C LYS A 130 -9.58 -14.39 -7.40
N PHE A 131 -10.87 -14.34 -7.10
CA PHE A 131 -11.78 -13.30 -7.59
C PHE A 131 -11.33 -11.89 -7.22
N SER A 132 -10.91 -11.67 -5.96
CA SER A 132 -10.38 -10.39 -5.49
C SER A 132 -9.19 -9.92 -6.32
N ARG A 133 -8.23 -10.81 -6.60
CA ARG A 133 -7.05 -10.47 -7.43
C ARG A 133 -7.42 -10.10 -8.87
N GLU A 134 -8.33 -10.87 -9.48
CA GLU A 134 -8.79 -10.61 -10.86
C GLU A 134 -9.53 -9.27 -10.97
N MET A 135 -10.37 -8.96 -9.98
CA MET A 135 -11.11 -7.69 -9.92
C MET A 135 -10.18 -6.48 -9.76
N ILE A 136 -9.20 -6.56 -8.88
CA ILE A 136 -8.29 -5.44 -8.61
C ILE A 136 -7.35 -5.22 -9.79
N ALA A 137 -6.76 -6.28 -10.36
CA ALA A 137 -5.82 -6.16 -11.48
C ALA A 137 -6.44 -5.48 -12.72
N GLY A 138 -7.77 -5.59 -12.92
CA GLY A 138 -8.47 -4.98 -14.07
C GLY A 138 -9.00 -3.57 -13.82
N ASN A 139 -9.02 -3.07 -12.58
CA ASN A 139 -9.79 -1.89 -12.23
C ASN A 139 -8.94 -0.61 -12.07
N ASP A 140 -7.68 -0.74 -11.69
CA ASP A 140 -6.81 0.41 -11.42
C ASP A 140 -6.70 1.39 -12.59
N ASP A 141 -6.51 0.88 -13.82
CA ASP A 141 -6.41 1.71 -15.02
C ASP A 141 -7.69 2.48 -15.32
N ASN A 142 -8.85 1.86 -15.11
CA ASN A 142 -10.14 2.50 -15.32
C ASN A 142 -10.37 3.60 -14.27
N GLN A 143 -10.10 3.32 -13.01
CA GLN A 143 -10.21 4.29 -11.92
C GLN A 143 -9.26 5.48 -12.13
N LEU A 144 -8.02 5.24 -12.57
CA LEU A 144 -7.07 6.31 -12.91
C LEU A 144 -7.61 7.21 -14.04
N LYS A 145 -8.19 6.63 -15.09
CA LYS A 145 -8.81 7.39 -16.18
C LYS A 145 -10.00 8.23 -15.69
N GLU A 146 -10.86 7.66 -14.85
CA GLU A 146 -12.00 8.37 -14.28
C GLU A 146 -11.56 9.51 -13.36
N MET A 147 -10.56 9.30 -12.51
CA MET A 147 -9.99 10.35 -11.67
C MET A 147 -9.36 11.46 -12.51
N ALA A 148 -8.63 11.10 -13.57
CA ALA A 148 -8.05 12.08 -14.50
C ALA A 148 -9.12 12.90 -15.21
N ALA A 149 -10.23 12.28 -15.65
CA ALA A 149 -11.38 12.99 -16.24
C ALA A 149 -12.04 13.97 -15.25
N LYS A 150 -11.89 13.74 -13.94
CA LYS A 150 -12.35 14.63 -12.86
C LYS A 150 -11.29 15.65 -12.39
N GLY A 151 -10.17 15.77 -13.11
CA GLY A 151 -9.13 16.77 -12.85
C GLY A 151 -7.91 16.29 -12.07
N ALA A 152 -7.81 15.01 -11.72
CA ALA A 152 -6.60 14.47 -11.14
C ALA A 152 -5.45 14.45 -12.16
N LYS A 153 -4.23 14.69 -11.67
CA LYS A 153 -3.00 14.71 -12.48
C LYS A 153 -2.19 13.47 -12.14
N VAL A 154 -2.08 12.54 -13.08
CA VAL A 154 -1.38 11.26 -12.87
C VAL A 154 0.06 11.38 -13.35
N ASN A 155 1.02 11.26 -12.44
CA ASN A 155 2.44 11.06 -12.75
C ASN A 155 2.74 9.55 -12.76
N ALA A 156 2.75 8.97 -13.97
CA ALA A 156 3.02 7.55 -14.16
C ALA A 156 4.52 7.20 -14.21
N LYS A 157 5.40 8.19 -14.27
CA LYS A 157 6.86 8.01 -14.41
C LYS A 157 7.65 8.91 -13.46
N PRO A 158 7.44 8.78 -12.12
CA PRO A 158 8.26 9.49 -11.16
C PRO A 158 9.72 8.98 -11.19
N ASP A 159 10.64 9.74 -10.62
CA ASP A 159 12.03 9.30 -10.47
C ASP A 159 12.15 8.19 -9.42
N MET A 160 11.81 6.96 -9.84
CA MET A 160 11.87 5.77 -9.00
C MET A 160 13.29 5.41 -8.57
N ALA A 161 14.32 5.82 -9.33
CA ALA A 161 15.71 5.58 -8.93
C ALA A 161 16.07 6.42 -7.70
N ALA A 162 15.70 7.70 -7.71
CA ALA A 162 15.87 8.57 -6.55
C ALA A 162 15.08 8.10 -5.32
N PHE A 163 13.82 7.67 -5.48
CA PHE A 163 13.03 7.12 -4.38
C PHE A 163 13.66 5.86 -3.78
N ARG A 164 14.11 4.92 -4.62
CA ARG A 164 14.80 3.69 -4.15
C ARG A 164 16.10 4.00 -3.41
N GLN A 165 16.84 5.01 -3.86
CA GLN A 165 18.05 5.44 -3.17
C GLN A 165 17.73 6.05 -1.81
N ALA A 166 16.69 6.89 -1.75
CA ALA A 166 16.28 7.58 -0.51
C ALA A 166 15.85 6.61 0.60
N VAL A 167 15.19 5.48 0.27
CA VAL A 167 14.67 4.54 1.29
C VAL A 167 15.72 3.61 1.90
N LYS A 168 16.96 3.58 1.42
CA LYS A 168 18.01 2.70 1.97
C LYS A 168 18.16 2.76 3.49
N PRO A 169 18.15 3.93 4.16
CA PRO A 169 18.22 4.00 5.61
C PRO A 169 17.06 3.29 6.34
N ALA A 170 15.89 3.17 5.69
CA ALA A 170 14.78 2.42 6.28
C ALA A 170 15.06 0.90 6.32
N TYR A 171 15.77 0.38 5.32
CA TYR A 171 16.21 -1.03 5.35
C TYR A 171 17.25 -1.28 6.43
N ASP A 172 18.13 -0.32 6.73
CA ASP A 172 19.12 -0.47 7.81
C ASP A 172 18.40 -0.55 9.17
N LYS A 173 17.45 0.33 9.44
CA LYS A 173 16.58 0.25 10.63
C LYS A 173 15.81 -1.08 10.71
N ALA A 174 15.35 -1.59 9.55
CA ALA A 174 14.68 -2.87 9.50
C ALA A 174 15.62 -4.04 9.87
N ARG A 175 16.85 -4.02 9.39
CA ARG A 175 17.88 -5.03 9.76
C ARG A 175 18.19 -5.02 11.24
N GLU A 176 18.32 -3.84 11.84
CA GLU A 176 18.52 -3.70 13.29
C GLU A 176 17.39 -4.35 14.08
N LYS A 177 16.14 -4.23 13.61
CA LYS A 177 14.96 -4.72 14.33
C LYS A 177 14.59 -6.17 14.01
N TYR A 178 14.69 -6.58 12.75
CA TYR A 178 14.19 -7.87 12.25
C TYR A 178 15.32 -8.84 11.84
N GLY A 179 16.58 -8.41 11.89
CA GLY A 179 17.74 -9.24 11.62
C GLY A 179 17.84 -9.72 10.17
N ALA A 180 18.38 -10.91 9.98
CA ALA A 180 18.68 -11.50 8.68
C ALA A 180 17.44 -11.80 7.81
N ASP A 181 16.25 -11.78 8.34
CA ASP A 181 15.04 -12.04 7.55
C ASP A 181 14.77 -10.91 6.54
N VAL A 182 15.23 -9.69 6.83
CA VAL A 182 15.16 -8.57 5.88
C VAL A 182 15.98 -8.88 4.61
N ASP A 183 17.20 -9.38 4.79
CA ASP A 183 18.08 -9.68 3.64
C ASP A 183 17.56 -10.87 2.82
N LYS A 184 16.94 -11.87 3.45
CA LYS A 184 16.26 -12.96 2.74
C LYS A 184 15.14 -12.43 1.85
N VAL A 185 14.26 -11.56 2.39
CA VAL A 185 13.16 -10.96 1.61
C VAL A 185 13.69 -10.12 0.44
N LEU A 186 14.74 -9.33 0.68
CA LEU A 186 15.36 -8.50 -0.37
C LEU A 186 16.01 -9.36 -1.45
N ALA A 187 16.68 -10.46 -1.09
CA ALA A 187 17.30 -11.39 -2.04
C ALA A 187 16.25 -12.08 -2.92
N GLU A 188 15.15 -12.55 -2.32
CA GLU A 188 14.03 -13.15 -3.06
C GLU A 188 13.39 -12.13 -4.02
N ALA A 189 13.15 -10.90 -3.59
CA ALA A 189 12.61 -9.84 -4.43
C ALA A 189 13.53 -9.53 -5.63
N GLU A 190 14.83 -9.53 -5.41
CA GLU A 190 15.82 -9.32 -6.49
C GLU A 190 15.89 -10.51 -7.45
N ALA A 191 15.79 -11.74 -6.95
CA ALA A 191 15.74 -12.94 -7.79
C ALA A 191 14.52 -12.92 -8.72
N ILE A 192 13.33 -12.59 -8.18
CA ILE A 192 12.09 -12.46 -8.95
C ILE A 192 12.22 -11.38 -10.02
N ARG A 193 12.78 -10.20 -9.71
CA ARG A 193 12.98 -9.12 -10.70
C ARG A 193 13.85 -9.55 -11.88
N LYS A 194 14.80 -10.44 -11.68
CA LYS A 194 15.67 -10.96 -12.76
C LYS A 194 14.96 -11.94 -13.69
N THR A 195 13.93 -12.62 -13.18
CA THR A 195 13.17 -13.63 -13.95
C THR A 195 11.94 -13.03 -14.66
N THR A 196 11.50 -11.83 -14.28
CA THR A 196 10.28 -11.17 -14.79
C THR A 196 10.59 -10.09 -15.86
N LYS A 197 11.68 -10.23 -16.59
CA LYS A 197 12.03 -9.34 -17.72
C LYS A 197 11.31 -9.75 -19.00
#